data_b0238e36f72b3366ce65565bd92626b7
#
_entry.id   b0238e36f72b3366ce65565bd92626b7
#
_cell.length_a   1.000
_cell.length_b   1.000
_cell.length_c   1.000
_cell.angle_alpha   90.00
_cell.angle_beta   90.00
_cell.angle_gamma   90.00
#
_symmetry.space_group_name_H-M   'P 1'
#
loop_
_entity.id
_entity.type
_entity.pdbx_description
1 polymer ?
#
loop_
_entity_poly.entity_id
_entity_poly.type
_entity_poly.pdbx_seq_one_letter_code
_entity_poly.pdbx_strand_id
1 'polypeptide(L)'
;MLKAIMLEDETLHQSHVIFSLYQGPMEDHPIFRSIHLSIISDQHPHIILLSPTVGECNYGGRVTDDKDRRLLLSLLSTFYSWELIEQDCYHLCEGDVYYVPAHGPYQSYVNYIRSLPICADPCVFGLHSNADITKDNQETNQLLEGILLTLPRQSGGGAKSPQEVVEELSEDILSKLRADFDIQVVMDKYPVMYEESMNTVLRQEVIRFNRLTEVVRDSLVNICKALKGQIVMSSELENVFNSMLVGKVPAMWAAKSYPSLKPLGSYVTDLLSRLQVLQNWIDDGPPSVFWLSGFYFTQSFLTGVSQNFARKHTIPIDYIGFEFEVTKEETHMEEKPKDGAYVRGLFLEGARWDRQNMVIGESLPKILFDSLPIIKLKPGEMDKFQHENIYLCPVYKTSARRGTLSTTGHSTNYVLSIELPSDKPQKHWINRGVACLCQLDD
;
A
#
# COMPACT_ATOMS: atom_id res chain seq x y z
N MET A 1 -2.97 28.79 -19.66
CA MET A 1 -1.50 28.83 -19.88
C MET A 1 -1.06 27.71 -20.83
N LEU A 2 -1.33 26.43 -20.59
CA LEU A 2 -1.00 25.33 -21.52
C LEU A 2 -1.60 25.51 -22.92
N LYS A 3 -2.88 25.89 -23.05
CA LYS A 3 -3.53 26.15 -24.34
C LYS A 3 -2.89 27.34 -25.07
N ALA A 4 -2.45 28.39 -24.37
CA ALA A 4 -1.77 29.53 -24.96
C ALA A 4 -0.33 29.19 -25.42
N ILE A 5 0.41 28.40 -24.62
CA ILE A 5 1.76 27.95 -24.98
C ILE A 5 1.76 27.03 -26.21
N MET A 6 0.70 26.23 -26.38
CA MET A 6 0.61 25.28 -27.50
C MET A 6 0.12 25.91 -28.81
N LEU A 7 -0.53 27.07 -28.77
CA LEU A 7 -1.08 27.75 -29.94
C LEU A 7 -0.15 28.85 -30.53
N GLU A 8 0.82 29.38 -29.76
CA GLU A 8 1.64 30.50 -30.18
C GLU A 8 2.96 30.14 -30.89
N ASP A 9 3.39 28.84 -30.87
CA ASP A 9 4.71 28.50 -31.43
C ASP A 9 4.72 27.15 -32.18
N GLU A 10 4.32 27.21 -33.41
CA GLU A 10 4.00 26.02 -34.21
C GLU A 10 5.18 25.12 -34.61
N THR A 11 6.46 25.44 -34.48
CA THR A 11 7.50 24.53 -35.03
C THR A 11 8.93 24.65 -34.49
N LEU A 12 9.37 25.75 -33.91
CA LEU A 12 10.80 25.91 -33.56
C LEU A 12 11.16 25.83 -32.08
N HIS A 13 10.27 26.24 -31.18
CA HIS A 13 10.56 26.26 -29.73
C HIS A 13 10.43 24.90 -29.03
N GLN A 14 9.57 24.04 -29.53
CA GLN A 14 9.31 22.73 -28.92
C GLN A 14 10.49 21.75 -29.06
N SER A 15 11.15 21.77 -30.20
CA SER A 15 12.37 20.98 -30.43
C SER A 15 13.54 21.44 -29.52
N HIS A 16 13.66 22.72 -29.24
CA HIS A 16 14.71 23.27 -28.36
C HIS A 16 14.47 22.92 -26.87
N VAL A 17 13.24 22.91 -26.38
CA VAL A 17 12.94 22.55 -24.99
C VAL A 17 13.18 21.05 -24.74
N ILE A 18 12.83 20.21 -25.70
CA ILE A 18 13.10 18.76 -25.62
C ILE A 18 14.60 18.49 -25.71
N PHE A 19 15.33 19.19 -26.59
CA PHE A 19 16.77 19.09 -26.74
C PHE A 19 17.58 19.57 -25.52
N SER A 20 17.09 20.58 -24.80
CA SER A 20 17.77 21.09 -23.60
C SER A 20 17.63 20.22 -22.36
N LEU A 21 16.68 19.29 -22.34
CA LEU A 21 16.40 18.41 -21.20
C LEU A 21 17.16 17.08 -21.25
N TYR A 22 17.80 16.75 -22.38
CA TYR A 22 18.50 15.48 -22.55
C TYR A 22 19.99 15.66 -22.86
N GLN A 23 20.87 15.17 -21.99
CA GLN A 23 22.33 15.21 -22.12
C GLN A 23 22.98 13.83 -22.41
N GLY A 24 22.25 12.85 -22.91
CA GLY A 24 22.75 11.49 -23.19
C GLY A 24 22.81 11.13 -24.68
N PRO A 25 23.37 9.97 -25.04
CA PRO A 25 23.41 9.51 -26.45
C PRO A 25 21.98 9.30 -26.97
N MET A 26 21.65 10.00 -28.05
CA MET A 26 20.29 10.19 -28.55
C MET A 26 19.65 8.95 -29.22
N GLU A 27 20.43 8.00 -29.68
CA GLU A 27 19.94 6.93 -30.55
C GLU A 27 19.24 5.80 -29.83
N ASP A 28 19.47 5.59 -28.52
CA ASP A 28 18.97 4.46 -27.77
C ASP A 28 17.82 4.79 -26.79
N HIS A 29 17.37 6.05 -26.70
CA HIS A 29 16.34 6.41 -25.75
C HIS A 29 14.93 6.19 -26.33
N PRO A 30 13.99 5.51 -25.62
CA PRO A 30 12.64 5.20 -26.09
C PRO A 30 11.85 6.43 -26.56
N ILE A 31 12.08 7.59 -25.94
CA ILE A 31 11.45 8.87 -26.28
C ILE A 31 11.87 9.33 -27.68
N PHE A 32 13.15 9.22 -28.05
CA PHE A 32 13.62 9.61 -29.38
C PHE A 32 13.12 8.68 -30.48
N ARG A 33 12.99 7.38 -30.20
CA ARG A 33 12.31 6.43 -31.12
C ARG A 33 10.84 6.81 -31.32
N SER A 34 10.16 7.23 -30.27
CA SER A 34 8.76 7.68 -30.33
C SER A 34 8.64 9.01 -31.10
N ILE A 35 9.56 9.95 -30.90
CA ILE A 35 9.63 11.23 -31.67
C ILE A 35 9.89 10.96 -33.15
N HIS A 36 10.81 10.06 -33.48
CA HIS A 36 11.14 9.74 -34.88
C HIS A 36 9.99 9.04 -35.60
N LEU A 37 9.25 8.18 -34.91
CA LEU A 37 8.05 7.52 -35.45
C LEU A 37 6.85 8.47 -35.57
N SER A 38 6.75 9.51 -34.73
CA SER A 38 5.64 10.46 -34.77
C SER A 38 5.85 11.61 -35.77
N ILE A 39 7.08 11.95 -36.13
CA ILE A 39 7.39 12.89 -37.22
C ILE A 39 6.98 12.30 -38.58
N ILE A 40 6.87 10.97 -38.70
CA ILE A 40 6.50 10.25 -39.92
C ILE A 40 4.97 10.14 -40.10
N SER A 41 4.17 10.32 -39.01
CA SER A 41 2.71 10.29 -39.12
C SER A 41 2.13 11.70 -39.01
N ASP A 42 1.47 12.15 -40.05
CA ASP A 42 0.87 13.49 -40.18
C ASP A 42 -0.30 13.81 -39.23
N GLN A 43 -0.49 13.04 -38.17
CA GLN A 43 -1.58 13.23 -37.23
C GLN A 43 -1.06 13.47 -35.78
N HIS A 44 -0.99 14.73 -35.39
CA HIS A 44 -0.91 15.24 -34.00
C HIS A 44 0.12 14.60 -33.04
N PRO A 45 1.41 14.54 -33.39
CA PRO A 45 2.44 13.85 -32.61
C PRO A 45 2.75 14.50 -31.25
N HIS A 46 2.45 15.79 -31.10
CA HIS A 46 2.97 16.59 -29.96
C HIS A 46 2.34 16.24 -28.61
N ILE A 47 1.06 15.92 -28.56
CA ILE A 47 0.35 15.62 -27.29
C ILE A 47 0.67 14.21 -26.82
N ILE A 48 0.76 13.26 -27.74
CA ILE A 48 1.14 11.87 -27.42
C ILE A 48 2.55 11.82 -26.81
N LEU A 49 3.44 12.74 -27.19
CA LEU A 49 4.78 12.86 -26.63
C LEU A 49 4.86 13.61 -25.30
N LEU A 50 3.97 14.59 -25.08
CA LEU A 50 3.99 15.40 -23.87
C LEU A 50 3.70 14.58 -22.60
N SER A 51 2.72 13.68 -22.64
CA SER A 51 2.37 12.89 -21.47
C SER A 51 3.51 11.97 -21.00
N PRO A 52 4.16 11.14 -21.85
CA PRO A 52 5.34 10.38 -21.46
C PRO A 52 6.52 11.26 -21.07
N THR A 53 6.78 12.34 -21.82
CA THR A 53 7.92 13.25 -21.53
C THR A 53 7.77 13.89 -20.16
N VAL A 54 6.60 14.43 -19.84
CA VAL A 54 6.33 15.01 -18.52
C VAL A 54 6.35 13.94 -17.44
N GLY A 55 5.73 12.79 -17.69
CA GLY A 55 5.69 11.69 -16.74
C GLY A 55 7.07 11.10 -16.45
N GLU A 56 7.88 10.88 -17.46
CA GLU A 56 9.17 10.23 -17.31
C GLU A 56 10.33 11.20 -17.04
N CYS A 57 10.35 12.37 -17.67
CA CYS A 57 11.45 13.33 -17.50
C CYS A 57 11.24 14.24 -16.28
N ASN A 58 10.01 14.77 -16.07
CA ASN A 58 9.77 15.72 -14.97
C ASN A 58 9.47 15.02 -13.65
N TYR A 59 8.73 13.90 -13.68
CA TYR A 59 8.34 13.15 -12.49
C TYR A 59 9.10 11.85 -12.30
N GLY A 60 9.64 11.25 -13.39
CA GLY A 60 10.21 9.91 -13.40
C GLY A 60 11.35 9.69 -12.41
N GLY A 61 12.16 10.72 -12.13
CA GLY A 61 13.23 10.63 -11.13
C GLY A 61 12.76 10.49 -9.69
N ARG A 62 11.46 10.76 -9.42
CA ARG A 62 10.84 10.65 -8.08
C ARG A 62 9.80 9.55 -8.01
N VAL A 63 9.22 9.15 -9.14
CA VAL A 63 8.17 8.12 -9.25
C VAL A 63 8.80 6.86 -9.82
N THR A 64 9.41 6.08 -8.96
CA THR A 64 10.19 4.89 -9.31
C THR A 64 9.38 3.60 -9.26
N ASP A 65 8.30 3.56 -8.46
CA ASP A 65 7.40 2.40 -8.38
C ASP A 65 6.47 2.34 -9.60
N ASP A 66 6.33 1.15 -10.19
CA ASP A 66 5.51 0.95 -11.39
C ASP A 66 4.02 1.26 -11.18
N LYS A 67 3.50 1.05 -9.98
CA LYS A 67 2.09 1.31 -9.67
C LYS A 67 1.84 2.81 -9.54
N ASP A 68 2.77 3.53 -8.92
CA ASP A 68 2.72 4.99 -8.83
C ASP A 68 2.87 5.62 -10.22
N ARG A 69 3.77 5.07 -11.05
CA ARG A 69 3.96 5.50 -12.45
C ARG A 69 2.69 5.27 -13.27
N ARG A 70 2.04 4.12 -13.10
CA ARG A 70 0.74 3.80 -13.73
C ARG A 70 -0.32 4.85 -13.40
N LEU A 71 -0.43 5.23 -12.11
CA LEU A 71 -1.36 6.26 -11.65
C LEU A 71 -1.00 7.62 -12.26
N LEU A 72 0.26 8.03 -12.18
CA LEU A 72 0.74 9.29 -12.75
C LEU A 72 0.41 9.42 -14.25
N LEU A 73 0.75 8.39 -15.05
CA LEU A 73 0.47 8.40 -16.48
C LEU A 73 -1.03 8.42 -16.78
N SER A 74 -1.84 7.72 -15.96
CA SER A 74 -3.29 7.74 -16.10
C SER A 74 -3.88 9.13 -15.84
N LEU A 75 -3.40 9.84 -14.81
CA LEU A 75 -3.78 11.22 -14.50
C LEU A 75 -3.32 12.17 -15.62
N LEU A 76 -2.06 12.10 -16.02
CA LEU A 76 -1.51 12.95 -17.09
C LEU A 76 -2.28 12.79 -18.39
N SER A 77 -2.73 11.59 -18.73
CA SER A 77 -3.53 11.37 -19.94
C SER A 77 -4.88 12.11 -19.96
N THR A 78 -5.37 12.55 -18.81
CA THR A 78 -6.58 13.38 -18.69
C THR A 78 -6.27 14.85 -18.92
N PHE A 79 -5.10 15.33 -18.45
CA PHE A 79 -4.70 16.73 -18.57
C PHE A 79 -3.92 17.03 -19.85
N TYR A 80 -3.35 16.02 -20.51
CA TYR A 80 -2.65 16.10 -21.78
C TYR A 80 -3.41 15.32 -22.85
N SER A 81 -4.64 15.76 -23.14
CA SER A 81 -5.50 15.18 -24.17
C SER A 81 -5.75 16.19 -25.29
N TRP A 82 -6.05 15.70 -26.47
CA TRP A 82 -6.38 16.55 -27.63
C TRP A 82 -7.69 17.28 -27.44
N GLU A 83 -8.66 16.64 -26.81
CA GLU A 83 -9.96 17.19 -26.49
C GLU A 83 -9.85 18.46 -25.63
N LEU A 84 -8.87 18.53 -24.75
CA LEU A 84 -8.60 19.72 -23.92
C LEU A 84 -8.22 20.95 -24.75
N ILE A 85 -7.62 20.74 -25.93
CA ILE A 85 -7.22 21.83 -26.84
C ILE A 85 -8.34 22.23 -27.78
N GLU A 86 -9.05 21.25 -28.34
CA GLU A 86 -10.09 21.49 -29.35
C GLU A 86 -11.40 21.99 -28.73
N GLN A 87 -11.76 21.50 -27.55
CA GLN A 87 -13.02 21.87 -26.92
C GLN A 87 -12.89 23.15 -26.14
N ASP A 88 -13.72 24.13 -26.47
CA ASP A 88 -13.92 25.28 -25.60
C ASP A 88 -14.67 24.85 -24.32
N CYS A 89 -14.21 25.36 -23.19
CA CYS A 89 -14.77 25.03 -21.88
C CYS A 89 -14.74 23.51 -21.57
N TYR A 90 -13.62 22.83 -21.89
CA TYR A 90 -13.42 21.42 -21.55
C TYR A 90 -13.51 21.22 -20.03
N HIS A 91 -14.44 20.38 -19.55
CA HIS A 91 -14.61 20.09 -18.12
C HIS A 91 -13.61 19.03 -17.66
N LEU A 92 -12.89 19.32 -16.57
CA LEU A 92 -11.92 18.42 -15.97
C LEU A 92 -12.56 17.31 -15.11
N CYS A 93 -13.76 17.59 -14.59
CA CYS A 93 -14.59 16.65 -13.85
C CYS A 93 -16.08 17.02 -13.99
N GLU A 94 -16.95 16.25 -13.37
CA GLU A 94 -18.39 16.57 -13.33
C GLU A 94 -18.64 17.90 -12.58
N GLY A 95 -19.48 18.76 -13.14
CA GLY A 95 -19.82 20.08 -12.59
C GLY A 95 -19.19 21.25 -13.37
N ASP A 96 -19.57 22.47 -13.01
CA ASP A 96 -19.24 23.70 -13.74
C ASP A 96 -18.11 24.53 -13.11
N VAL A 97 -17.42 24.00 -12.11
CA VAL A 97 -16.38 24.75 -11.37
C VAL A 97 -15.02 24.59 -12.05
N TYR A 98 -14.69 23.38 -12.49
CA TYR A 98 -13.36 23.04 -13.01
C TYR A 98 -13.42 22.78 -14.52
N TYR A 99 -13.11 23.78 -15.30
CA TYR A 99 -13.06 23.69 -16.76
C TYR A 99 -11.88 24.48 -17.31
N VAL A 100 -11.49 24.20 -18.54
CA VAL A 100 -10.50 24.98 -19.28
C VAL A 100 -11.23 26.14 -19.94
N PRO A 101 -11.01 27.40 -19.53
CA PRO A 101 -11.76 28.52 -20.10
C PRO A 101 -11.46 28.66 -21.59
N ALA A 102 -12.45 29.15 -22.34
CA ALA A 102 -12.31 29.46 -23.77
C ALA A 102 -11.16 30.45 -24.01
N HIS A 103 -10.61 30.42 -25.23
CA HIS A 103 -9.53 31.33 -25.60
C HIS A 103 -9.94 32.78 -25.40
N GLY A 104 -9.10 33.55 -24.70
CA GLY A 104 -9.40 34.94 -24.36
C GLY A 104 -8.18 35.73 -23.86
N PRO A 105 -8.35 37.02 -23.51
CA PRO A 105 -7.27 37.83 -23.00
C PRO A 105 -6.74 37.31 -21.65
N TYR A 106 -5.46 37.59 -21.39
CA TYR A 106 -4.76 37.14 -20.15
C TYR A 106 -5.62 37.40 -18.87
N GLN A 107 -6.28 38.53 -18.78
CA GLN A 107 -7.07 38.91 -17.61
C GLN A 107 -8.25 37.94 -17.35
N SER A 108 -8.84 37.37 -18.39
CA SER A 108 -9.92 36.38 -18.25
C SER A 108 -9.45 35.14 -17.54
N TYR A 109 -8.27 34.64 -17.90
CA TYR A 109 -7.64 33.47 -17.23
C TYR A 109 -7.31 33.74 -15.76
N VAL A 110 -6.75 34.94 -15.46
CA VAL A 110 -6.46 35.34 -14.08
C VAL A 110 -7.74 35.44 -13.25
N ASN A 111 -8.81 36.00 -13.79
CA ASN A 111 -10.09 36.12 -13.11
C ASN A 111 -10.70 34.72 -12.84
N TYR A 112 -10.64 33.84 -13.81
CA TYR A 112 -11.08 32.45 -13.65
C TYR A 112 -10.27 31.72 -12.54
N ILE A 113 -8.94 31.83 -12.57
CA ILE A 113 -8.08 31.19 -11.54
C ILE A 113 -8.42 31.72 -10.14
N ARG A 114 -8.72 33.03 -10.02
CA ARG A 114 -9.09 33.64 -8.74
C ARG A 114 -10.49 33.23 -8.26
N SER A 115 -11.36 32.80 -9.16
CA SER A 115 -12.68 32.28 -8.81
C SER A 115 -12.69 30.84 -8.35
N LEU A 116 -11.60 30.10 -8.58
CA LEU A 116 -11.48 28.70 -8.14
C LEU A 116 -11.43 28.62 -6.60
N PRO A 117 -11.99 27.56 -6.01
CA PRO A 117 -11.86 27.29 -4.57
C PRO A 117 -10.39 27.20 -4.14
N ILE A 118 -10.10 27.65 -2.92
CA ILE A 118 -8.74 27.54 -2.34
C ILE A 118 -8.31 26.08 -2.21
N CYS A 119 -9.23 25.20 -1.79
CA CYS A 119 -9.02 23.76 -1.77
C CYS A 119 -9.65 23.15 -3.01
N ALA A 120 -8.86 22.40 -3.80
CA ALA A 120 -9.36 21.72 -4.97
C ALA A 120 -10.20 20.50 -4.56
N ASP A 121 -11.33 20.31 -5.27
CA ASP A 121 -12.15 19.11 -5.08
C ASP A 121 -11.41 17.86 -5.60
N PRO A 122 -11.46 16.73 -4.90
CA PRO A 122 -10.83 15.49 -5.32
C PRO A 122 -11.23 15.00 -6.72
N CYS A 123 -12.43 15.34 -7.17
CA CYS A 123 -12.94 14.95 -8.49
C CYS A 123 -12.06 15.43 -9.66
N VAL A 124 -11.34 16.54 -9.50
CA VAL A 124 -10.39 17.06 -10.51
C VAL A 124 -9.30 16.03 -10.83
N PHE A 125 -8.90 15.24 -9.84
CA PHE A 125 -7.91 14.18 -9.97
C PHE A 125 -8.53 12.79 -10.22
N GLY A 126 -9.84 12.73 -10.43
CA GLY A 126 -10.55 11.46 -10.59
C GLY A 126 -10.79 10.69 -9.29
N LEU A 127 -10.48 11.28 -8.13
CA LEU A 127 -10.69 10.69 -6.81
C LEU A 127 -12.15 10.78 -6.36
N HIS A 128 -12.55 9.87 -5.48
CA HIS A 128 -13.82 9.97 -4.76
C HIS A 128 -13.75 11.06 -3.67
N SER A 129 -14.88 11.67 -3.32
CA SER A 129 -14.97 12.70 -2.27
C SER A 129 -14.43 12.25 -0.90
N ASN A 130 -14.41 10.96 -0.62
CA ASN A 130 -13.80 10.43 0.60
C ASN A 130 -12.28 10.71 0.73
N ALA A 131 -11.62 11.09 -0.38
CA ALA A 131 -10.20 11.46 -0.36
C ALA A 131 -9.92 12.69 0.51
N ASP A 132 -10.86 13.62 0.61
CA ASP A 132 -10.76 14.77 1.53
C ASP A 132 -10.71 14.32 2.98
N ILE A 133 -11.52 13.32 3.37
CA ILE A 133 -11.51 12.78 4.73
C ILE A 133 -10.16 12.17 5.05
N THR A 134 -9.59 11.40 4.12
CA THR A 134 -8.26 10.81 4.31
C THR A 134 -7.19 11.88 4.47
N LYS A 135 -7.23 12.93 3.64
CA LYS A 135 -6.31 14.07 3.73
C LYS A 135 -6.45 14.81 5.07
N ASP A 136 -7.67 15.15 5.46
CA ASP A 136 -7.94 15.88 6.69
C ASP A 136 -7.50 15.08 7.92
N ASN A 137 -7.72 13.77 7.92
CA ASN A 137 -7.23 12.88 8.99
C ASN A 137 -5.69 12.87 9.05
N GLN A 138 -5.01 12.78 7.92
CA GLN A 138 -3.55 12.82 7.87
C GLN A 138 -2.99 14.16 8.35
N GLU A 139 -3.53 15.29 7.88
CA GLU A 139 -3.13 16.63 8.31
C GLU A 139 -3.38 16.86 9.81
N THR A 140 -4.54 16.39 10.31
CA THR A 140 -4.88 16.44 11.74
C THR A 140 -3.91 15.65 12.59
N ASN A 141 -3.60 14.42 12.18
CA ASN A 141 -2.64 13.57 12.89
C ASN A 141 -1.24 14.20 12.90
N GLN A 142 -0.77 14.76 11.78
CA GLN A 142 0.51 15.46 11.72
C GLN A 142 0.54 16.69 12.65
N LEU A 143 -0.55 17.46 12.69
CA LEU A 143 -0.68 18.60 13.59
C LEU A 143 -0.62 18.16 15.06
N LEU A 144 -1.41 17.14 15.42
CA LEU A 144 -1.43 16.63 16.80
C LEU A 144 -0.08 16.05 17.21
N GLU A 145 0.61 15.33 16.32
CA GLU A 145 1.97 14.85 16.56
C GLU A 145 2.96 16.02 16.79
N GLY A 146 2.87 17.07 15.99
CA GLY A 146 3.66 18.29 16.18
C GLY A 146 3.40 18.95 17.53
N ILE A 147 2.15 19.02 17.95
CA ILE A 147 1.76 19.57 19.27
C ILE A 147 2.34 18.69 20.41
N LEU A 148 2.20 17.36 20.32
CA LEU A 148 2.70 16.43 21.32
C LEU A 148 4.22 16.56 21.54
N LEU A 149 4.99 16.85 20.47
CA LEU A 149 6.43 17.08 20.55
C LEU A 149 6.79 18.37 21.29
N THR A 150 5.91 19.38 21.28
CA THR A 150 6.16 20.70 21.89
C THR A 150 5.56 20.86 23.28
N LEU A 151 4.69 19.92 23.72
CA LEU A 151 4.10 19.99 25.05
C LEU A 151 5.19 19.86 26.13
N PRO A 152 5.22 20.79 27.11
CA PRO A 152 6.11 20.64 28.24
C PRO A 152 5.72 19.39 29.03
N ARG A 153 6.70 18.59 29.42
CA ARG A 153 6.51 17.41 30.28
C ARG A 153 6.13 17.88 31.70
N GLN A 154 4.89 18.35 31.88
CA GLN A 154 4.40 18.76 33.19
C GLN A 154 3.83 17.55 33.93
N SER A 155 4.38 17.30 35.12
CA SER A 155 3.73 16.56 36.18
C SER A 155 2.58 17.39 36.74
N GLY A 156 1.40 17.31 36.08
CA GLY A 156 0.17 17.94 36.55
C GLY A 156 -0.32 17.20 37.78
N GLY A 157 -0.62 17.93 38.86
CA GLY A 157 -1.09 17.36 40.10
C GLY A 157 -2.38 16.52 39.93
N GLY A 158 -2.35 15.30 40.45
CA GLY A 158 -3.49 14.38 40.53
C GLY A 158 -3.55 13.25 39.51
N ALA A 159 -2.74 13.26 38.47
CA ALA A 159 -2.56 12.14 37.55
C ALA A 159 -1.38 11.25 38.00
N LYS A 160 -1.45 9.95 37.63
CA LYS A 160 -0.31 9.01 37.83
C LYS A 160 0.98 9.61 37.25
N SER A 161 2.11 9.34 37.91
CA SER A 161 3.37 9.75 37.36
C SER A 161 3.68 9.08 36.02
N PRO A 162 4.43 9.71 35.08
CA PRO A 162 4.84 9.07 33.86
C PRO A 162 5.48 7.69 34.03
N GLN A 163 6.20 7.53 35.15
CA GLN A 163 6.84 6.27 35.53
C GLN A 163 5.83 5.20 35.88
N GLU A 164 4.82 5.52 36.68
CA GLU A 164 3.73 4.60 37.05
C GLU A 164 2.92 4.17 35.82
N VAL A 165 2.64 5.10 34.91
CA VAL A 165 1.91 4.79 33.67
C VAL A 165 2.69 3.80 32.80
N VAL A 166 4.01 4.02 32.61
CA VAL A 166 4.83 3.12 31.78
C VAL A 166 5.06 1.79 32.50
N GLU A 167 5.18 1.77 33.83
CA GLU A 167 5.31 0.53 34.62
C GLU A 167 4.06 -0.33 34.48
N GLU A 168 2.87 0.24 34.72
CA GLU A 168 1.59 -0.48 34.57
C GLU A 168 1.39 -1.01 33.14
N LEU A 169 1.67 -0.17 32.14
CA LEU A 169 1.56 -0.57 30.73
C LEU A 169 2.54 -1.71 30.40
N SER A 170 3.77 -1.64 30.92
CA SER A 170 4.77 -2.69 30.72
C SER A 170 4.35 -4.00 31.38
N GLU A 171 3.84 -3.96 32.60
CA GLU A 171 3.33 -5.14 33.31
C GLU A 171 2.08 -5.74 32.62
N ASP A 172 1.18 -4.89 32.11
CA ASP A 172 0.01 -5.34 31.34
C ASP A 172 0.42 -6.07 30.04
N ILE A 173 1.32 -5.49 29.28
CA ILE A 173 1.83 -6.12 28.05
C ILE A 173 2.55 -7.43 28.37
N LEU A 174 3.41 -7.46 29.38
CA LEU A 174 4.14 -8.66 29.80
C LEU A 174 3.19 -9.77 30.24
N SER A 175 2.10 -9.43 30.94
CA SER A 175 1.09 -10.40 31.38
C SER A 175 0.35 -11.06 30.24
N LYS A 176 0.15 -10.35 29.13
CA LYS A 176 -0.56 -10.82 27.93
C LYS A 176 0.37 -11.53 26.95
N LEU A 177 1.67 -11.19 27.00
CA LEU A 177 2.66 -11.76 26.08
C LEU A 177 2.97 -13.20 26.49
N ARG A 178 2.61 -14.13 25.63
CA ARG A 178 2.85 -15.56 25.84
C ARG A 178 4.36 -15.92 25.80
N ALA A 179 4.70 -17.09 26.29
CA ALA A 179 6.04 -17.65 26.16
C ALA A 179 6.40 -17.82 24.67
N ASP A 180 7.69 -17.79 24.38
CA ASP A 180 8.19 -18.02 23.02
C ASP A 180 7.84 -19.44 22.57
N PHE A 181 7.68 -19.58 21.25
CA PHE A 181 7.45 -20.90 20.66
C PHE A 181 8.68 -21.80 20.82
N ASP A 182 8.46 -23.05 21.21
CA ASP A 182 9.53 -24.04 21.22
C ASP A 182 9.84 -24.46 19.79
N ILE A 183 10.95 -23.96 19.26
CA ILE A 183 11.36 -24.20 17.88
C ILE A 183 11.61 -25.69 17.66
N GLN A 184 12.14 -26.45 18.66
CA GLN A 184 12.40 -27.86 18.49
C GLN A 184 11.11 -28.66 18.33
N VAL A 185 10.10 -28.38 19.14
CA VAL A 185 8.77 -28.99 19.04
C VAL A 185 8.12 -28.70 17.68
N VAL A 186 8.25 -27.46 17.19
CA VAL A 186 7.75 -27.09 15.86
C VAL A 186 8.51 -27.82 14.76
N MET A 187 9.84 -27.96 14.89
CA MET A 187 10.66 -28.68 13.91
C MET A 187 10.33 -30.17 13.86
N ASP A 188 10.05 -30.77 14.99
CA ASP A 188 9.72 -32.18 15.08
C ASP A 188 8.29 -32.46 14.54
N LYS A 189 7.34 -31.58 14.82
CA LYS A 189 5.94 -31.72 14.36
C LYS A 189 5.79 -31.33 12.87
N TYR A 190 6.55 -30.35 12.38
CA TYR A 190 6.51 -29.82 11.01
C TYR A 190 7.91 -29.87 10.38
N PRO A 191 8.43 -31.06 10.07
CA PRO A 191 9.75 -31.22 9.45
C PRO A 191 9.78 -30.57 8.05
N VAL A 192 10.96 -30.16 7.60
CA VAL A 192 11.13 -29.69 6.24
C VAL A 192 10.90 -30.85 5.28
N MET A 193 9.90 -30.73 4.43
CA MET A 193 9.55 -31.71 3.43
C MET A 193 9.57 -31.05 2.04
N TYR A 194 10.03 -31.81 1.04
CA TYR A 194 10.05 -31.29 -0.32
C TYR A 194 8.63 -30.98 -0.84
N GLU A 195 7.68 -31.82 -0.50
CA GLU A 195 6.29 -31.71 -0.99
C GLU A 195 5.42 -30.71 -0.20
N GLU A 196 5.89 -30.25 0.99
CA GLU A 196 5.11 -29.38 1.88
C GLU A 196 5.90 -28.14 2.31
N SER A 197 5.86 -27.13 1.47
CA SER A 197 6.55 -25.85 1.73
C SER A 197 5.96 -25.06 2.90
N MET A 198 4.69 -25.32 3.27
CA MET A 198 4.05 -24.62 4.39
C MET A 198 4.73 -24.93 5.73
N ASN A 199 5.33 -26.10 5.91
CA ASN A 199 6.13 -26.41 7.09
C ASN A 199 7.35 -25.48 7.20
N THR A 200 8.00 -25.18 6.08
CA THR A 200 9.12 -24.23 6.05
C THR A 200 8.65 -22.80 6.35
N VAL A 201 7.50 -22.41 5.81
CA VAL A 201 6.89 -21.09 6.07
C VAL A 201 6.60 -20.94 7.56
N LEU A 202 5.89 -21.90 8.17
CA LEU A 202 5.58 -21.89 9.61
C LEU A 202 6.84 -21.73 10.48
N ARG A 203 7.88 -22.53 10.20
CA ARG A 203 9.15 -22.48 10.93
C ARG A 203 9.82 -21.12 10.84
N GLN A 204 9.85 -20.53 9.65
CA GLN A 204 10.44 -19.21 9.45
C GLN A 204 9.64 -18.12 10.17
N GLU A 205 8.33 -18.17 10.13
CA GLU A 205 7.45 -17.24 10.84
C GLU A 205 7.67 -17.31 12.35
N VAL A 206 7.64 -18.52 12.93
CA VAL A 206 7.87 -18.75 14.36
C VAL A 206 9.24 -18.19 14.82
N ILE A 207 10.30 -18.42 14.06
CA ILE A 207 11.63 -17.88 14.38
C ILE A 207 11.63 -16.34 14.37
N ARG A 208 10.94 -15.72 13.40
CA ARG A 208 10.87 -14.25 13.32
C ARG A 208 10.05 -13.66 14.45
N PHE A 209 8.92 -14.28 14.79
CA PHE A 209 8.11 -13.82 15.89
C PHE A 209 8.80 -14.02 17.23
N ASN A 210 9.52 -15.13 17.48
CA ASN A 210 10.31 -15.30 18.70
C ASN A 210 11.36 -14.18 18.86
N ARG A 211 12.05 -13.79 17.78
CA ARG A 211 13.02 -12.67 17.83
C ARG A 211 12.35 -11.34 18.17
N LEU A 212 11.14 -11.11 17.70
CA LEU A 212 10.37 -9.92 18.02
C LEU A 212 9.91 -9.94 19.47
N THR A 213 9.31 -11.04 19.93
CA THR A 213 8.81 -11.18 21.31
C THR A 213 9.93 -11.13 22.35
N GLU A 214 11.12 -11.66 22.04
CA GLU A 214 12.32 -11.54 22.84
C GLU A 214 12.69 -10.06 23.07
N VAL A 215 12.80 -9.28 21.97
CA VAL A 215 13.11 -7.84 22.06
C VAL A 215 12.05 -7.07 22.85
N VAL A 216 10.76 -7.35 22.60
CA VAL A 216 9.66 -6.74 23.35
C VAL A 216 9.76 -7.07 24.83
N ARG A 217 9.90 -8.34 25.19
CA ARG A 217 9.97 -8.81 26.58
C ARG A 217 11.16 -8.24 27.30
N ASP A 218 12.36 -8.33 26.71
CA ASP A 218 13.59 -7.85 27.33
C ASP A 218 13.56 -6.34 27.59
N SER A 219 13.07 -5.56 26.61
CA SER A 219 12.95 -4.13 26.79
C SER A 219 11.97 -3.76 27.90
N LEU A 220 10.83 -4.42 28.01
CA LEU A 220 9.82 -4.17 29.04
C LEU A 220 10.33 -4.57 30.44
N VAL A 221 10.96 -5.74 30.55
CA VAL A 221 11.59 -6.18 31.81
C VAL A 221 12.68 -5.21 32.27
N ASN A 222 13.53 -4.77 31.31
CA ASN A 222 14.60 -3.82 31.63
C ASN A 222 14.07 -2.44 32.01
N ILE A 223 12.98 -1.96 31.36
CA ILE A 223 12.32 -0.71 31.79
C ILE A 223 11.80 -0.84 33.21
N CYS A 224 11.08 -1.90 33.57
CA CYS A 224 10.61 -2.09 34.94
C CYS A 224 11.74 -2.12 35.95
N LYS A 225 12.87 -2.76 35.63
CA LYS A 225 14.08 -2.76 36.50
C LYS A 225 14.72 -1.37 36.61
N ALA A 226 14.78 -0.62 35.49
CA ALA A 226 15.34 0.73 35.47
C ALA A 226 14.48 1.71 36.29
N LEU A 227 13.15 1.62 36.18
CA LEU A 227 12.23 2.43 36.99
C LEU A 227 12.33 2.12 38.48
N LYS A 228 12.61 0.87 38.85
CA LYS A 228 12.90 0.45 40.25
C LYS A 228 14.34 0.74 40.68
N GLY A 229 15.14 1.38 39.86
CA GLY A 229 16.55 1.73 40.19
C GLY A 229 17.50 0.55 40.24
N GLN A 230 17.13 -0.62 39.72
CA GLN A 230 17.96 -1.83 39.75
C GLN A 230 19.03 -1.85 38.64
N ILE A 231 18.78 -1.16 37.53
CA ILE A 231 19.72 -0.98 36.43
C ILE A 231 19.75 0.47 35.98
N VAL A 232 20.82 0.86 35.28
CA VAL A 232 20.97 2.21 34.71
C VAL A 232 20.07 2.36 33.50
N MET A 233 19.34 3.46 33.39
CA MET A 233 18.55 3.83 32.22
C MET A 233 19.50 4.16 31.07
N SER A 234 19.55 3.30 30.05
CA SER A 234 20.29 3.57 28.82
C SER A 234 19.50 4.50 27.89
N SER A 235 20.16 5.13 26.92
CA SER A 235 19.50 5.97 25.92
C SER A 235 18.46 5.18 25.08
N GLU A 236 18.70 3.90 24.85
CA GLU A 236 17.75 3.02 24.14
C GLU A 236 16.49 2.78 24.98
N LEU A 237 16.65 2.47 26.27
CA LEU A 237 15.52 2.30 27.19
C LEU A 237 14.78 3.62 27.44
N GLU A 238 15.48 4.75 27.46
CA GLU A 238 14.82 6.06 27.51
C GLU A 238 13.96 6.33 26.27
N ASN A 239 14.43 5.96 25.09
CA ASN A 239 13.64 6.06 23.86
C ASN A 239 12.41 5.15 23.89
N VAL A 240 12.52 3.93 24.44
CA VAL A 240 11.37 3.04 24.63
C VAL A 240 10.37 3.65 25.60
N PHE A 241 10.85 4.14 26.77
CA PHE A 241 10.02 4.83 27.76
C PHE A 241 9.23 6.00 27.17
N ASN A 242 9.93 6.89 26.45
CA ASN A 242 9.32 8.05 25.82
C ASN A 242 8.30 7.66 24.73
N SER A 243 8.59 6.61 23.95
CA SER A 243 7.66 6.11 22.93
C SER A 243 6.40 5.53 23.56
N MET A 244 6.53 4.72 24.60
CA MET A 244 5.40 4.13 25.31
C MET A 244 4.53 5.20 25.97
N LEU A 245 5.14 6.24 26.55
CA LEU A 245 4.42 7.34 27.19
C LEU A 245 3.50 8.09 26.23
N VAL A 246 3.90 8.22 24.96
CA VAL A 246 3.10 8.88 23.90
C VAL A 246 2.28 7.88 23.07
N GLY A 247 2.21 6.60 23.46
CA GLY A 247 1.44 5.57 22.77
C GLY A 247 2.00 5.16 21.40
N LYS A 248 3.29 5.42 21.13
CA LYS A 248 3.96 5.00 19.88
C LYS A 248 4.72 3.68 20.07
N VAL A 249 4.79 2.88 19.02
CA VAL A 249 5.61 1.67 19.00
C VAL A 249 7.08 2.05 19.08
N PRO A 250 7.85 1.51 20.07
CA PRO A 250 9.28 1.79 20.18
C PRO A 250 10.07 1.44 18.92
N ALA A 251 11.02 2.28 18.54
CA ALA A 251 11.82 2.09 17.33
C ALA A 251 12.58 0.74 17.31
N MET A 252 13.04 0.27 18.47
CA MET A 252 13.72 -1.02 18.57
C MET A 252 12.77 -2.21 18.31
N TRP A 253 11.46 -2.09 18.64
CA TRP A 253 10.47 -3.09 18.29
C TRP A 253 10.17 -3.02 16.78
N ALA A 254 9.94 -1.81 16.26
CA ALA A 254 9.65 -1.60 14.85
C ALA A 254 10.76 -2.13 13.92
N ALA A 255 12.04 -1.99 14.34
CA ALA A 255 13.20 -2.51 13.60
C ALA A 255 13.24 -4.06 13.49
N LYS A 256 12.57 -4.75 14.39
CA LYS A 256 12.48 -6.21 14.44
C LYS A 256 11.07 -6.72 14.15
N SER A 257 10.15 -5.84 13.74
CA SER A 257 8.75 -6.14 13.52
C SER A 257 8.42 -6.26 12.02
N TYR A 258 7.25 -6.79 11.75
CA TYR A 258 6.56 -6.62 10.48
C TYR A 258 6.17 -5.13 10.31
N PRO A 259 6.01 -4.64 9.07
CA PRO A 259 5.57 -3.26 8.83
C PRO A 259 4.19 -3.00 9.45
N SER A 260 4.09 -1.96 10.28
CA SER A 260 2.83 -1.53 10.90
C SER A 260 2.87 -0.03 11.16
N LEU A 261 1.72 0.63 11.00
CA LEU A 261 1.50 2.05 11.32
C LEU A 261 0.59 2.22 12.54
N LYS A 262 0.18 1.11 13.17
CA LYS A 262 -0.72 1.09 14.32
C LYS A 262 -0.09 1.77 15.54
N PRO A 263 -0.89 2.50 16.35
CA PRO A 263 -0.47 2.95 17.67
C PRO A 263 -0.19 1.77 18.59
N LEU A 264 0.54 2.01 19.69
CA LEU A 264 1.05 0.96 20.58
C LEU A 264 -0.02 -0.04 21.03
N GLY A 265 -1.18 0.42 21.45
CA GLY A 265 -2.25 -0.46 21.94
C GLY A 265 -2.76 -1.43 20.88
N SER A 266 -3.08 -0.89 19.68
CA SER A 266 -3.56 -1.69 18.55
C SER A 266 -2.45 -2.60 18.00
N TYR A 267 -1.19 -2.12 18.01
CA TYR A 267 -0.04 -2.94 17.63
C TYR A 267 0.14 -4.16 18.53
N VAL A 268 0.04 -3.98 19.85
CA VAL A 268 0.14 -5.10 20.81
C VAL A 268 -1.00 -6.09 20.59
N THR A 269 -2.23 -5.60 20.42
CA THR A 269 -3.41 -6.46 20.14
C THR A 269 -3.21 -7.25 18.84
N ASP A 270 -2.73 -6.61 17.79
CA ASP A 270 -2.42 -7.25 16.50
C ASP A 270 -1.31 -8.31 16.65
N LEU A 271 -0.22 -7.98 17.38
CA LEU A 271 0.86 -8.92 17.66
C LEU A 271 0.33 -10.18 18.40
N LEU A 272 -0.46 -10.00 19.47
CA LEU A 272 -1.02 -11.12 20.21
C LEU A 272 -1.94 -11.98 19.33
N SER A 273 -2.72 -11.37 18.46
CA SER A 273 -3.59 -12.08 17.49
C SER A 273 -2.78 -12.94 16.52
N ARG A 274 -1.66 -12.40 16.00
CA ARG A 274 -0.75 -13.14 15.12
C ARG A 274 -0.11 -14.33 15.81
N LEU A 275 0.39 -14.13 17.04
CA LEU A 275 0.94 -15.19 17.86
C LEU A 275 -0.10 -16.30 18.13
N GLN A 276 -1.36 -15.94 18.36
CA GLN A 276 -2.45 -16.90 18.57
C GLN A 276 -2.74 -17.72 17.29
N VAL A 277 -2.75 -17.09 16.11
CA VAL A 277 -2.94 -17.80 14.83
C VAL A 277 -1.83 -18.80 14.58
N LEU A 278 -0.59 -18.45 14.86
CA LEU A 278 0.55 -19.37 14.74
C LEU A 278 0.46 -20.52 15.72
N GLN A 279 0.04 -20.25 16.96
CA GLN A 279 -0.16 -21.32 17.95
C GLN A 279 -1.26 -22.29 17.52
N ASN A 280 -2.40 -21.77 17.06
CA ASN A 280 -3.48 -22.63 16.56
C ASN A 280 -2.99 -23.49 15.40
N TRP A 281 -2.13 -22.94 14.51
CA TRP A 281 -1.52 -23.74 13.45
C TRP A 281 -0.60 -24.83 14.00
N ILE A 282 0.20 -24.53 15.02
CA ILE A 282 1.07 -25.53 15.66
C ILE A 282 0.24 -26.63 16.32
N ASP A 283 -0.85 -26.28 17.00
CA ASP A 283 -1.65 -27.22 17.78
C ASP A 283 -2.57 -28.06 16.88
N ASP A 284 -3.33 -27.41 16.00
CA ASP A 284 -4.45 -28.00 15.25
C ASP A 284 -4.11 -28.31 13.79
N GLY A 285 -2.93 -27.89 13.33
CA GLY A 285 -2.52 -28.00 11.93
C GLY A 285 -2.83 -26.77 11.10
N PRO A 286 -2.44 -26.75 9.80
CA PRO A 286 -2.62 -25.60 8.93
C PRO A 286 -4.12 -25.25 8.82
N PRO A 287 -4.48 -23.94 8.94
CA PRO A 287 -5.88 -23.51 8.89
C PRO A 287 -6.50 -23.77 7.50
N SER A 288 -7.83 -23.83 7.42
CA SER A 288 -8.54 -23.87 6.14
C SER A 288 -8.46 -22.54 5.40
N VAL A 289 -8.44 -21.41 6.15
CA VAL A 289 -8.33 -20.05 5.62
C VAL A 289 -7.17 -19.34 6.32
N PHE A 290 -6.18 -18.95 5.56
CA PHE A 290 -5.01 -18.23 6.07
C PHE A 290 -5.31 -16.74 6.23
N TRP A 291 -4.90 -16.17 7.35
CA TRP A 291 -4.89 -14.73 7.52
C TRP A 291 -3.64 -14.14 6.86
N LEU A 292 -3.79 -13.64 5.62
CA LEU A 292 -2.67 -13.18 4.80
C LEU A 292 -1.85 -12.07 5.50
N SER A 293 -2.55 -11.16 6.15
CA SER A 293 -1.95 -10.06 6.91
C SER A 293 -1.22 -10.53 8.17
N GLY A 294 -1.55 -11.70 8.69
CA GLY A 294 -0.97 -12.26 9.90
C GLY A 294 0.48 -12.75 9.75
N PHE A 295 0.95 -12.95 8.52
CA PHE A 295 2.33 -13.33 8.27
C PHE A 295 3.29 -12.16 8.49
N TYR A 296 4.43 -12.45 9.08
CA TYR A 296 5.55 -11.53 9.16
C TYR A 296 6.12 -11.25 7.77
N PHE A 297 6.27 -12.30 6.96
CA PHE A 297 6.80 -12.23 5.61
C PHE A 297 5.85 -12.91 4.60
N THR A 298 4.85 -12.17 4.16
CA THR A 298 3.77 -12.64 3.27
C THR A 298 4.29 -13.31 1.99
N GLN A 299 5.42 -12.83 1.44
CA GLN A 299 6.01 -13.40 0.22
C GLN A 299 6.43 -14.86 0.39
N SER A 300 6.90 -15.29 1.57
CA SER A 300 7.25 -16.69 1.80
C SER A 300 6.02 -17.60 1.74
N PHE A 301 4.86 -17.13 2.24
CA PHE A 301 3.60 -17.85 2.12
C PHE A 301 3.18 -18.02 0.65
N LEU A 302 3.16 -16.92 -0.12
CA LEU A 302 2.79 -16.96 -1.54
C LEU A 302 3.73 -17.89 -2.33
N THR A 303 5.04 -17.76 -2.11
CA THR A 303 6.03 -18.67 -2.73
C THR A 303 5.80 -20.12 -2.32
N GLY A 304 5.47 -20.38 -1.06
CA GLY A 304 5.16 -21.72 -0.56
C GLY A 304 3.95 -22.34 -1.26
N VAL A 305 2.89 -21.57 -1.48
CA VAL A 305 1.70 -22.03 -2.23
C VAL A 305 2.07 -22.38 -3.67
N SER A 306 2.84 -21.49 -4.35
CA SER A 306 3.31 -21.76 -5.72
C SER A 306 4.22 -22.99 -5.79
N GLN A 307 5.12 -23.18 -4.82
CA GLN A 307 6.03 -24.32 -4.77
C GLN A 307 5.30 -25.65 -4.59
N ASN A 308 4.30 -25.69 -3.71
CA ASN A 308 3.50 -26.92 -3.53
C ASN A 308 2.80 -27.32 -4.82
N PHE A 309 2.22 -26.33 -5.53
CA PHE A 309 1.59 -26.58 -6.84
C PHE A 309 2.60 -26.99 -7.90
N ALA A 310 3.73 -26.28 -8.01
CA ALA A 310 4.80 -26.56 -8.96
C ALA A 310 5.28 -28.02 -8.87
N ARG A 311 5.53 -28.48 -7.65
CA ARG A 311 6.03 -29.84 -7.38
C ARG A 311 4.97 -30.89 -7.65
N LYS A 312 3.72 -30.65 -7.23
CA LYS A 312 2.60 -31.56 -7.46
C LYS A 312 2.33 -31.80 -8.94
N HIS A 313 2.44 -30.74 -9.75
CA HIS A 313 2.14 -30.79 -11.18
C HIS A 313 3.37 -30.87 -12.06
N THR A 314 4.57 -30.89 -11.47
CA THR A 314 5.87 -30.96 -12.18
C THR A 314 6.04 -29.82 -13.20
N ILE A 315 5.65 -28.60 -12.79
CA ILE A 315 5.75 -27.37 -13.60
C ILE A 315 6.85 -26.48 -13.00
N PRO A 316 7.73 -25.86 -13.80
CA PRO A 316 8.70 -24.89 -13.29
C PRO A 316 8.00 -23.71 -12.63
N ILE A 317 8.48 -23.29 -11.46
CA ILE A 317 7.85 -22.23 -10.64
C ILE A 317 7.75 -20.88 -11.38
N ASP A 318 8.68 -20.61 -12.30
CA ASP A 318 8.74 -19.35 -13.05
C ASP A 318 7.56 -19.16 -14.02
N TYR A 319 6.85 -20.23 -14.35
CA TYR A 319 5.63 -20.20 -15.19
C TYR A 319 4.35 -20.14 -14.37
N ILE A 320 4.45 -20.18 -13.03
CA ILE A 320 3.28 -20.23 -12.17
C ILE A 320 2.92 -18.82 -11.69
N GLY A 321 1.68 -18.42 -11.94
CA GLY A 321 1.02 -17.26 -11.35
C GLY A 321 -0.16 -17.66 -10.49
N PHE A 322 -0.92 -16.68 -10.07
CA PHE A 322 -2.18 -16.87 -9.34
C PHE A 322 -3.34 -16.29 -10.13
N GLU A 323 -4.40 -17.05 -10.24
CA GLU A 323 -5.75 -16.60 -10.53
C GLU A 323 -6.48 -16.41 -9.21
N PHE A 324 -7.35 -15.42 -9.14
CA PHE A 324 -8.02 -15.01 -7.91
C PHE A 324 -9.54 -15.20 -8.04
N GLU A 325 -10.13 -15.87 -7.07
CA GLU A 325 -11.57 -16.04 -6.99
C GLU A 325 -12.05 -15.49 -5.65
N VAL A 326 -12.82 -14.40 -5.68
CA VAL A 326 -13.46 -13.87 -4.48
C VAL A 326 -14.67 -14.71 -4.16
N THR A 327 -14.73 -15.27 -2.95
CA THR A 327 -15.83 -16.13 -2.51
C THR A 327 -16.97 -15.30 -1.90
N LYS A 328 -18.08 -15.96 -1.55
CA LYS A 328 -19.17 -15.32 -0.81
C LYS A 328 -18.96 -15.35 0.71
N GLU A 329 -18.05 -16.21 1.17
CA GLU A 329 -17.79 -16.45 2.58
C GLU A 329 -16.78 -15.40 3.10
N GLU A 330 -17.01 -14.92 4.33
CA GLU A 330 -16.18 -13.85 4.90
C GLU A 330 -15.12 -14.37 5.89
N THR A 331 -15.42 -15.43 6.64
CA THR A 331 -14.59 -15.81 7.79
C THR A 331 -14.09 -17.24 7.78
N HIS A 332 -14.87 -18.17 7.24
CA HIS A 332 -14.60 -19.62 7.34
C HIS A 332 -14.93 -20.35 6.06
N MET A 333 -14.15 -21.40 5.77
CA MET A 333 -14.40 -22.37 4.70
C MET A 333 -14.38 -23.76 5.32
N GLU A 334 -15.38 -24.60 4.98
CA GLU A 334 -15.49 -25.97 5.52
C GLU A 334 -14.35 -26.87 5.01
N GLU A 335 -14.01 -26.75 3.73
CA GLU A 335 -13.00 -27.58 3.10
C GLU A 335 -11.79 -26.76 2.61
N LYS A 336 -10.60 -27.39 2.66
CA LYS A 336 -9.40 -26.84 2.04
C LYS A 336 -9.48 -26.97 0.53
N PRO A 337 -8.91 -26.04 -0.24
CA PRO A 337 -8.87 -26.17 -1.69
C PRO A 337 -7.94 -27.33 -2.08
N LYS A 338 -8.24 -28.01 -3.19
CA LYS A 338 -7.37 -29.09 -3.71
C LYS A 338 -5.99 -28.58 -4.12
N ASP A 339 -5.95 -27.39 -4.67
CA ASP A 339 -4.76 -26.63 -5.06
C ASP A 339 -4.92 -25.18 -4.63
N GLY A 340 -3.81 -24.55 -4.22
CA GLY A 340 -3.81 -23.17 -3.77
C GLY A 340 -4.15 -23.02 -2.29
N ALA A 341 -4.68 -21.86 -1.94
CA ALA A 341 -5.03 -21.51 -0.57
C ALA A 341 -6.20 -20.53 -0.52
N TYR A 342 -6.99 -20.60 0.55
CA TYR A 342 -7.92 -19.53 0.91
C TYR A 342 -7.21 -18.51 1.79
N VAL A 343 -7.40 -17.22 1.49
CA VAL A 343 -6.84 -16.10 2.26
C VAL A 343 -7.91 -15.11 2.65
N ARG A 344 -7.73 -14.46 3.78
CA ARG A 344 -8.60 -13.39 4.31
C ARG A 344 -7.78 -12.25 4.91
N GLY A 345 -8.45 -11.16 5.26
CA GLY A 345 -7.85 -10.03 5.97
C GLY A 345 -7.26 -8.98 5.01
N LEU A 346 -7.94 -8.77 3.89
CA LEU A 346 -7.64 -7.68 2.95
C LEU A 346 -8.74 -6.63 3.03
N PHE A 347 -8.32 -5.37 3.03
CA PHE A 347 -9.19 -4.20 3.07
C PHE A 347 -9.04 -3.42 1.76
N LEU A 348 -10.17 -3.11 1.12
CA LEU A 348 -10.21 -2.35 -0.11
C LEU A 348 -10.32 -0.86 0.23
N GLU A 349 -9.39 -0.05 -0.25
CA GLU A 349 -9.39 1.41 -0.13
C GLU A 349 -9.77 2.04 -1.47
N GLY A 350 -10.59 3.10 -1.43
CA GLY A 350 -11.01 3.85 -2.63
C GLY A 350 -12.14 3.20 -3.43
N ALA A 351 -12.62 2.04 -3.01
CA ALA A 351 -13.74 1.30 -3.60
C ALA A 351 -14.42 0.43 -2.54
N ARG A 352 -15.55 -0.18 -2.89
CA ARG A 352 -16.23 -1.20 -2.08
C ARG A 352 -16.34 -2.51 -2.85
N TRP A 353 -16.57 -3.60 -2.12
CA TRP A 353 -16.93 -4.87 -2.72
C TRP A 353 -18.46 -5.02 -2.77
N ASP A 354 -19.03 -5.12 -3.96
CA ASP A 354 -20.44 -5.38 -4.14
C ASP A 354 -20.71 -6.89 -3.99
N ARG A 355 -21.19 -7.28 -2.79
CA ARG A 355 -21.46 -8.67 -2.44
C ARG A 355 -22.60 -9.31 -3.23
N GLN A 356 -23.49 -8.48 -3.80
CA GLN A 356 -24.63 -9.00 -4.58
C GLN A 356 -24.18 -9.33 -6.01
N ASN A 357 -23.46 -8.42 -6.64
CA ASN A 357 -23.01 -8.59 -8.02
C ASN A 357 -21.62 -9.25 -8.11
N MET A 358 -20.91 -9.43 -6.98
CA MET A 358 -19.56 -10.00 -6.93
C MET A 358 -18.55 -9.23 -7.78
N VAL A 359 -18.62 -7.92 -7.77
CA VAL A 359 -17.75 -6.99 -8.51
C VAL A 359 -17.28 -5.84 -7.61
N ILE A 360 -16.21 -5.18 -8.01
CA ILE A 360 -15.76 -3.94 -7.39
C ILE A 360 -16.73 -2.81 -7.74
N GLY A 361 -17.16 -2.02 -6.75
CA GLY A 361 -18.08 -0.89 -6.89
C GLY A 361 -17.52 0.40 -6.29
N GLU A 362 -18.19 1.52 -6.56
CA GLU A 362 -17.81 2.82 -5.99
C GLU A 362 -17.90 2.82 -4.46
N SER A 363 -16.98 3.50 -3.80
CA SER A 363 -17.04 3.72 -2.35
C SER A 363 -18.35 4.36 -1.93
N LEU A 364 -18.84 4.01 -0.77
CA LEU A 364 -19.94 4.72 -0.15
C LEU A 364 -19.44 6.01 0.52
N PRO A 365 -20.24 7.09 0.54
CA PRO A 365 -19.86 8.32 1.22
C PRO A 365 -19.45 8.06 2.68
N LYS A 366 -18.31 8.61 3.09
CA LYS A 366 -17.74 8.50 4.44
C LYS A 366 -17.25 7.10 4.86
N ILE A 367 -17.26 6.12 3.96
CA ILE A 367 -16.68 4.80 4.20
C ILE A 367 -15.36 4.73 3.43
N LEU A 368 -14.25 4.74 4.16
CA LEU A 368 -12.91 4.77 3.59
C LEU A 368 -12.42 3.40 3.16
N PHE A 369 -12.77 2.37 3.92
CA PHE A 369 -12.31 1.00 3.72
C PHE A 369 -13.48 0.03 3.71
N ASP A 370 -13.38 -1.01 2.89
CA ASP A 370 -14.31 -2.14 2.89
C ASP A 370 -13.52 -3.45 3.00
N SER A 371 -14.00 -4.39 3.81
CA SER A 371 -13.36 -5.69 3.95
C SER A 371 -13.70 -6.59 2.77
N LEU A 372 -12.69 -7.20 2.15
CA LEU A 372 -12.90 -8.22 1.14
C LEU A 372 -13.27 -9.55 1.80
N PRO A 373 -14.20 -10.32 1.19
CA PRO A 373 -14.46 -11.71 1.56
C PRO A 373 -13.21 -12.59 1.41
N ILE A 374 -13.35 -13.87 1.73
CA ILE A 374 -12.29 -14.84 1.50
C ILE A 374 -11.96 -14.90 0.00
N ILE A 375 -10.67 -14.85 -0.32
CA ILE A 375 -10.16 -14.98 -1.68
C ILE A 375 -9.46 -16.33 -1.81
N LYS A 376 -9.78 -17.07 -2.86
CA LYS A 376 -9.08 -18.27 -3.24
C LYS A 376 -7.94 -17.91 -4.18
N LEU A 377 -6.72 -18.21 -3.75
CA LEU A 377 -5.53 -18.18 -4.59
C LEU A 377 -5.45 -19.50 -5.35
N LYS A 378 -5.64 -19.46 -6.66
CA LYS A 378 -5.53 -20.62 -7.54
C LYS A 378 -4.21 -20.51 -8.31
N PRO A 379 -3.18 -21.28 -7.93
CA PRO A 379 -1.95 -21.33 -8.72
C PRO A 379 -2.22 -22.02 -10.07
N GLY A 380 -1.59 -21.54 -11.11
CA GLY A 380 -1.73 -22.08 -12.46
C GLY A 380 -0.66 -21.52 -13.39
N GLU A 381 -0.59 -22.04 -14.61
CA GLU A 381 0.31 -21.51 -15.63
C GLU A 381 -0.17 -20.15 -16.13
N MET A 382 0.67 -19.12 -16.05
CA MET A 382 0.33 -17.74 -16.39
C MET A 382 -0.23 -17.57 -17.81
N ASP A 383 0.27 -18.33 -18.76
CA ASP A 383 -0.15 -18.27 -20.17
C ASP A 383 -1.59 -18.75 -20.40
N LYS A 384 -2.17 -19.44 -19.43
CA LYS A 384 -3.53 -19.98 -19.49
C LYS A 384 -4.58 -19.09 -18.86
N PHE A 385 -4.19 -18.02 -18.20
CA PHE A 385 -5.11 -17.12 -17.53
C PHE A 385 -5.83 -16.22 -18.55
N GLN A 386 -7.12 -16.03 -18.36
CA GLN A 386 -7.94 -15.10 -19.14
C GLN A 386 -8.30 -13.90 -18.25
N HIS A 387 -7.90 -12.71 -18.69
CA HIS A 387 -8.04 -11.48 -17.92
C HIS A 387 -9.07 -10.53 -18.55
N GLU A 388 -10.33 -10.97 -18.62
CA GLU A 388 -11.42 -10.13 -19.13
C GLU A 388 -12.23 -9.53 -17.97
N ASN A 389 -12.64 -8.27 -18.11
CA ASN A 389 -13.48 -7.56 -17.14
C ASN A 389 -12.96 -7.61 -15.69
N ILE A 390 -11.67 -7.36 -15.52
CA ILE A 390 -11.02 -7.33 -14.20
C ILE A 390 -10.31 -6.01 -13.93
N TYR A 391 -10.13 -5.70 -12.67
CA TYR A 391 -9.20 -4.69 -12.18
C TYR A 391 -8.01 -5.35 -11.49
N LEU A 392 -6.79 -5.03 -11.95
CA LEU A 392 -5.55 -5.45 -11.30
C LEU A 392 -5.29 -4.55 -10.09
N CYS A 393 -5.81 -4.97 -8.94
CA CYS A 393 -5.75 -4.24 -7.70
C CYS A 393 -4.42 -4.52 -6.97
N PRO A 394 -3.55 -3.52 -6.74
CA PRO A 394 -2.33 -3.71 -5.98
C PRO A 394 -2.65 -3.92 -4.50
N VAL A 395 -1.92 -4.83 -3.85
CA VAL A 395 -2.00 -5.13 -2.42
C VAL A 395 -0.76 -4.60 -1.73
N TYR A 396 -0.95 -3.78 -0.70
CA TYR A 396 0.11 -3.20 0.12
C TYR A 396 0.01 -3.69 1.57
N LYS A 397 1.14 -3.75 2.26
CA LYS A 397 1.19 -4.17 3.67
C LYS A 397 0.54 -3.14 4.59
N THR A 398 0.71 -1.85 4.30
CA THR A 398 0.19 -0.72 5.08
C THR A 398 -0.37 0.37 4.17
N SER A 399 -1.15 1.29 4.72
CA SER A 399 -1.76 2.43 4.02
C SER A 399 -0.72 3.41 3.44
N ALA A 400 0.49 3.46 3.99
CA ALA A 400 1.55 4.33 3.49
C ALA A 400 1.91 4.05 2.03
N ARG A 401 1.63 2.83 1.51
CA ARG A 401 1.98 2.36 0.15
C ARG A 401 3.45 2.58 -0.21
N ARG A 402 4.11 3.49 0.47
CA ARG A 402 5.53 3.82 0.35
C ARG A 402 6.40 2.73 0.95
N GLY A 403 7.55 2.50 0.33
CA GLY A 403 8.60 1.64 0.87
C GLY A 403 9.91 1.94 0.15
N THR A 404 11.01 1.39 0.63
CA THR A 404 12.24 1.36 -0.13
C THR A 404 12.04 0.49 -1.37
N LEU A 405 12.68 0.83 -2.48
CA LEU A 405 12.64 -0.02 -3.67
C LEU A 405 13.37 -1.34 -3.39
N SER A 406 12.72 -2.43 -3.73
CA SER A 406 13.35 -3.75 -3.76
C SER A 406 14.23 -3.88 -5.01
N THR A 407 15.03 -4.94 -5.05
CA THR A 407 15.82 -5.28 -6.25
C THR A 407 14.96 -5.57 -7.50
N THR A 408 13.66 -5.82 -7.31
CA THR A 408 12.69 -6.05 -8.39
C THR A 408 12.02 -4.77 -8.90
N GLY A 409 12.38 -3.60 -8.36
CA GLY A 409 11.84 -2.30 -8.77
C GLY A 409 10.49 -1.92 -8.15
N HIS A 410 9.92 -2.77 -7.28
CA HIS A 410 8.68 -2.46 -6.55
C HIS A 410 8.97 -1.98 -5.13
N SER A 411 8.04 -1.24 -4.56
CA SER A 411 8.06 -0.89 -3.15
C SER A 411 8.14 -2.14 -2.27
N THR A 412 8.95 -2.11 -1.21
CA THR A 412 8.99 -3.20 -0.21
C THR A 412 7.67 -3.37 0.54
N ASN A 413 6.79 -2.38 0.46
CA ASN A 413 5.42 -2.42 1.01
C ASN A 413 4.43 -3.13 0.07
N TYR A 414 4.73 -3.24 -1.21
CA TYR A 414 3.92 -3.99 -2.19
C TYR A 414 4.04 -5.50 -1.95
N VAL A 415 2.90 -6.21 -2.06
CA VAL A 415 2.82 -7.67 -1.88
C VAL A 415 2.62 -8.37 -3.22
N LEU A 416 1.50 -8.11 -3.88
CA LEU A 416 1.10 -8.66 -5.17
C LEU A 416 -0.02 -7.80 -5.77
N SER A 417 -0.44 -8.10 -7.00
CA SER A 417 -1.72 -7.60 -7.52
C SER A 417 -2.74 -8.73 -7.55
N ILE A 418 -3.95 -8.46 -7.08
CA ILE A 418 -5.08 -9.37 -7.16
C ILE A 418 -6.03 -8.94 -8.28
N GLU A 419 -6.71 -9.89 -8.87
CA GLU A 419 -7.70 -9.65 -9.92
C GLU A 419 -9.08 -9.58 -9.30
N LEU A 420 -9.71 -8.42 -9.41
CA LEU A 420 -11.07 -8.20 -8.93
C LEU A 420 -12.00 -8.03 -10.13
N PRO A 421 -13.09 -8.80 -10.24
CA PRO A 421 -14.11 -8.59 -11.26
C PRO A 421 -14.63 -7.14 -11.27
N SER A 422 -14.77 -6.57 -12.47
CA SER A 422 -15.12 -5.16 -12.64
C SER A 422 -15.97 -4.92 -13.88
N ASP A 423 -17.01 -4.11 -13.73
CA ASP A 423 -17.85 -3.61 -14.84
C ASP A 423 -17.27 -2.33 -15.47
N LYS A 424 -16.22 -1.74 -14.87
CA LYS A 424 -15.59 -0.51 -15.34
C LYS A 424 -14.17 -0.77 -15.82
N PRO A 425 -13.63 0.06 -16.73
CA PRO A 425 -12.27 -0.09 -17.23
C PRO A 425 -11.24 0.14 -16.13
N GLN A 426 -10.06 -0.48 -16.25
CA GLN A 426 -8.98 -0.36 -15.28
C GLN A 426 -8.60 1.10 -14.98
N LYS A 427 -8.59 1.98 -16.00
CA LYS A 427 -8.27 3.41 -15.85
C LYS A 427 -9.15 4.09 -14.80
N HIS A 428 -10.42 3.73 -14.72
CA HIS A 428 -11.36 4.28 -13.75
C HIS A 428 -10.89 4.03 -12.31
N TRP A 429 -10.55 2.79 -11.99
CA TRP A 429 -10.10 2.42 -10.64
C TRP A 429 -8.68 2.89 -10.33
N ILE A 430 -7.81 2.97 -11.35
CA ILE A 430 -6.48 3.56 -11.21
C ILE A 430 -6.60 5.01 -10.77
N ASN A 431 -7.44 5.81 -11.44
CA ASN A 431 -7.66 7.22 -11.10
C ASN A 431 -8.32 7.40 -9.72
N ARG A 432 -9.17 6.46 -9.30
CA ARG A 432 -9.73 6.40 -7.93
C ARG A 432 -8.67 6.07 -6.87
N GLY A 433 -7.48 5.67 -7.27
CA GLY A 433 -6.42 5.26 -6.35
C GLY A 433 -6.70 3.96 -5.61
N VAL A 434 -7.53 3.08 -6.20
CA VAL A 434 -7.98 1.86 -5.54
C VAL A 434 -6.84 0.89 -5.31
N ALA A 435 -6.72 0.44 -4.07
CA ALA A 435 -5.74 -0.57 -3.65
C ALA A 435 -6.30 -1.43 -2.50
N CYS A 436 -5.70 -2.59 -2.29
CA CYS A 436 -5.94 -3.41 -1.13
C CYS A 436 -4.86 -3.19 -0.07
N LEU A 437 -5.24 -3.19 1.18
CA LEU A 437 -4.35 -3.09 2.34
C LEU A 437 -4.42 -4.38 3.16
N CYS A 438 -3.27 -4.83 3.64
CA CYS A 438 -3.19 -5.96 4.55
C CYS A 438 -3.61 -5.59 5.97
N GLN A 439 -3.48 -4.34 6.37
CA GLN A 439 -3.87 -3.86 7.70
C GLN A 439 -4.27 -2.39 7.63
N LEU A 440 -5.14 -1.99 8.53
CA LEU A 440 -5.50 -0.60 8.78
C LEU A 440 -4.60 -0.03 9.87
N ASP A 441 -4.56 1.30 9.98
CA ASP A 441 -3.65 2.01 10.89
C ASP A 441 -4.23 2.22 12.30
N ASP A 442 -5.48 1.83 12.52
CA ASP A 442 -6.21 1.95 13.78
C ASP A 442 -6.12 0.70 14.70
#